data_e8df7bc974a16efb98ab23c811d36358
#
_entry.id   e8df7bc974a16efb98ab23c811d36358
#
_cell.length_a   1.000
_cell.length_b   1.000
_cell.length_c   1.000
_cell.angle_alpha   90.00
_cell.angle_beta   90.00
_cell.angle_gamma   90.00
#
_symmetry.space_group_name_H-M   'P 1'
#
loop_
_entity.id
_entity.type
_entity.pdbx_description
1 polymer ?
#
loop_
_entity_poly.entity_id
_entity_poly.type
_entity_poly.pdbx_seq_one_letter_code
_entity_poly.pdbx_strand_id
1 'polypeptide(L)'
;MKVKADRDESSPYAAMLAAQDVATRCREVGITALHVKLRATGGTGTKTPGPGAQSALRALARAGMRIGRIEDVTPVPTDSTRRKVCNLFAYLFHLLIIAFQGGRRGRRL
;
A
#
# COMPACT_ATOMS: atom_id res chain seq x y z
N MET A 1 7.77 15.80 4.75
CA MET A 1 6.55 15.10 5.21
C MET A 1 5.62 16.09 5.90
N LYS A 2 4.38 16.13 5.50
CA LYS A 2 3.36 17.00 6.09
C LYS A 2 2.61 16.40 7.26
N VAL A 3 2.68 15.09 7.40
CA VAL A 3 2.06 14.35 8.49
C VAL A 3 3.15 13.86 9.43
N LYS A 4 3.04 14.20 10.71
CA LYS A 4 4.08 13.90 11.70
C LYS A 4 3.93 12.55 12.38
N ALA A 5 2.73 12.00 12.40
CA ALA A 5 2.46 10.72 13.06
C ALA A 5 2.54 9.56 12.07
N ASP A 6 3.29 8.53 12.39
CA ASP A 6 3.40 7.34 11.54
C ASP A 6 2.05 6.68 11.30
N ARG A 7 1.17 6.71 12.29
CA ARG A 7 -0.18 6.18 12.20
C ARG A 7 -1.03 6.86 11.15
N ASP A 8 -0.79 8.14 10.91
CA ASP A 8 -1.58 8.94 9.97
C ASP A 8 -0.99 8.95 8.56
N GLU A 9 0.16 8.35 8.34
CA GLU A 9 0.80 8.31 7.02
C GLU A 9 -0.04 7.58 5.97
N SER A 10 -0.80 6.58 6.36
CA SER A 10 -1.66 5.83 5.46
C SER A 10 -3.09 6.36 5.38
N SER A 11 -3.38 7.47 6.04
CA SER A 11 -4.73 8.04 6.05
C SER A 11 -5.09 8.67 4.69
N PRO A 12 -6.38 8.70 4.33
CA PRO A 12 -6.82 9.41 3.12
C PRO A 12 -6.46 10.89 3.14
N TYR A 13 -6.46 11.52 4.30
CA TYR A 13 -6.08 12.91 4.45
C TYR A 13 -4.63 13.15 4.06
N ALA A 14 -3.72 12.30 4.50
CA ALA A 14 -2.31 12.40 4.12
C ALA A 14 -2.11 12.23 2.61
N ALA A 15 -2.84 11.32 2.00
CA ALA A 15 -2.83 11.12 0.55
C ALA A 15 -3.31 12.35 -0.21
N MET A 16 -4.34 13.00 0.30
CA MET A 16 -4.86 14.24 -0.29
C MET A 16 -3.81 15.37 -0.24
N LEU A 17 -3.15 15.55 0.88
CA LEU A 17 -2.10 16.56 1.02
C LEU A 17 -0.92 16.28 0.08
N ALA A 18 -0.49 15.03 0.00
CA ALA A 18 0.58 14.63 -0.90
C ALA A 18 0.23 14.90 -2.36
N ALA A 19 -1.00 14.60 -2.76
CA ALA A 19 -1.47 14.86 -4.11
C ALA A 19 -1.50 16.34 -4.45
N GLN A 20 -1.88 17.20 -3.51
CA GLN A 20 -1.83 18.64 -3.70
C GLN A 20 -0.41 19.15 -3.93
N ASP A 21 0.55 18.65 -3.17
CA ASP A 21 1.96 19.00 -3.37
C ASP A 21 2.47 18.54 -4.73
N VAL A 22 2.13 17.35 -5.14
CA VAL A 22 2.51 16.82 -6.45
C VAL A 22 1.92 17.68 -7.57
N ALA A 23 0.65 18.07 -7.46
CA ALA A 23 0.01 18.93 -8.43
C ALA A 23 0.71 20.29 -8.57
N THR A 24 1.10 20.89 -7.46
CA THR A 24 1.83 22.15 -7.45
C THR A 24 3.17 22.02 -8.18
N ARG A 25 3.92 20.97 -7.87
CA ARG A 25 5.19 20.73 -8.53
C ARG A 25 5.06 20.41 -10.02
N CYS A 26 4.01 19.70 -10.39
CA CYS A 26 3.73 19.42 -11.80
C CYS A 26 3.45 20.71 -12.58
N ARG A 27 2.75 21.66 -11.98
CA ARG A 27 2.49 22.96 -12.61
C ARG A 27 3.79 23.75 -12.79
N GLU A 28 4.68 23.71 -11.81
CA GLU A 28 5.99 24.39 -11.91
C GLU A 28 6.82 23.83 -13.06
N VAL A 29 6.74 22.52 -13.29
CA VAL A 29 7.44 21.87 -14.39
C VAL A 29 6.72 22.03 -15.73
N GLY A 30 5.45 22.41 -15.73
CA GLY A 30 4.65 22.61 -16.94
C GLY A 30 3.81 21.39 -17.33
N ILE A 31 3.66 20.40 -16.48
CA ILE A 31 2.83 19.22 -16.71
C ILE A 31 1.37 19.56 -16.41
N THR A 32 0.50 19.37 -17.39
CA THR A 32 -0.93 19.68 -17.26
C THR A 32 -1.83 18.45 -17.28
N ALA A 33 -1.34 17.33 -17.82
CA ALA A 33 -2.11 16.10 -17.95
C ALA A 33 -1.34 14.90 -17.41
N LEU A 34 -2.07 13.93 -16.87
CA LEU A 34 -1.50 12.74 -16.26
C LEU A 34 -2.19 11.48 -16.75
N HIS A 35 -1.42 10.42 -16.96
CA HIS A 35 -1.92 9.06 -16.99
C HIS A 35 -1.60 8.42 -15.64
N VAL A 36 -2.61 7.83 -15.02
CA VAL A 36 -2.49 7.29 -13.66
C VAL A 36 -2.38 5.78 -13.72
N LYS A 37 -1.38 5.25 -13.03
CA LYS A 37 -1.21 3.81 -12.84
C LYS A 37 -1.37 3.50 -11.36
N LEU A 38 -2.44 2.81 -11.02
CA LEU A 38 -2.71 2.37 -9.66
C LEU A 38 -2.08 1.00 -9.42
N ARG A 39 -1.40 0.87 -8.33
CA ARG A 39 -0.77 -0.37 -7.96
C ARG A 39 -0.99 -0.66 -6.47
N ALA A 40 -1.51 -1.85 -6.19
CA ALA A 40 -1.55 -2.41 -4.84
C ALA A 40 -0.30 -3.26 -4.58
N THR A 41 -0.25 -3.90 -3.43
CA THR A 41 0.88 -4.79 -3.09
C THR A 41 1.01 -5.93 -4.10
N GLY A 42 -0.10 -6.54 -4.46
CA GLY A 42 -0.11 -7.63 -5.44
C GLY A 42 0.55 -8.91 -4.95
N GLY A 43 0.87 -9.79 -5.88
CA GLY A 43 1.44 -11.09 -5.54
C GLY A 43 0.49 -11.89 -4.66
N THR A 44 1.00 -12.37 -3.53
CA THR A 44 0.20 -13.08 -2.53
C THR A 44 -0.47 -12.16 -1.51
N GLY A 45 -0.17 -10.87 -1.57
CA GLY A 45 -0.77 -9.86 -0.71
C GLY A 45 -2.09 -9.32 -1.23
N THR A 46 -2.47 -8.16 -0.74
CA THR A 46 -3.71 -7.51 -1.17
C THR A 46 -3.64 -7.07 -2.63
N LYS A 47 -4.73 -7.23 -3.35
CA LYS A 47 -4.87 -6.82 -4.75
C LYS A 47 -5.61 -5.51 -4.90
N THR A 48 -6.16 -4.98 -3.83
CA THR A 48 -6.89 -3.72 -3.84
C THR A 48 -6.02 -2.58 -3.36
N PRO A 49 -6.09 -1.38 -3.99
CA PRO A 49 -5.39 -0.21 -3.49
C PRO A 49 -5.84 0.18 -2.10
N GLY A 50 -4.97 0.83 -1.36
CA GLY A 50 -5.27 1.31 -0.02
C GLY A 50 -6.29 2.45 0.00
N PRO A 51 -6.66 2.91 1.20
CA PRO A 51 -7.70 3.92 1.34
C PRO A 51 -7.32 5.29 0.78
N GLY A 52 -6.03 5.56 0.61
CA GLY A 52 -5.56 6.84 0.11
C GLY A 52 -5.67 7.03 -1.40
N ALA A 53 -5.84 5.95 -2.18
CA ALA A 53 -5.80 6.02 -3.63
C ALA A 53 -6.88 6.92 -4.21
N GLN A 54 -8.11 6.75 -3.79
CA GLN A 54 -9.24 7.56 -4.24
C GLN A 54 -9.09 9.03 -3.83
N SER A 55 -8.66 9.27 -2.60
CA SER A 55 -8.45 10.63 -2.09
C SER A 55 -7.36 11.35 -2.86
N ALA A 56 -6.27 10.66 -3.20
CA ALA A 56 -5.20 11.22 -4.00
C ALA A 56 -5.69 11.59 -5.42
N LEU A 57 -6.43 10.71 -6.07
CA LEU A 57 -6.98 10.98 -7.40
C LEU A 57 -7.94 12.18 -7.39
N ARG A 58 -8.82 12.25 -6.41
CA ARG A 58 -9.74 13.36 -6.26
C ARG A 58 -9.01 14.69 -6.05
N ALA A 59 -7.98 14.67 -5.23
CA ALA A 59 -7.19 15.87 -4.97
C ALA A 59 -6.45 16.35 -6.23
N LEU A 60 -5.91 15.43 -7.02
CA LEU A 60 -5.28 15.77 -8.30
C LEU A 60 -6.27 16.38 -9.28
N ALA A 61 -7.47 15.81 -9.37
CA ALA A 61 -8.53 16.35 -10.24
C ALA A 61 -8.96 17.74 -9.79
N ARG A 62 -9.14 17.96 -8.49
CA ARG A 62 -9.51 19.27 -7.93
C ARG A 62 -8.43 20.32 -8.13
N ALA A 63 -7.17 19.90 -8.14
CA ALA A 63 -6.06 20.82 -8.38
C ALA A 63 -5.98 21.30 -9.83
N GLY A 64 -6.83 20.82 -10.71
CA GLY A 64 -6.87 21.22 -12.11
C GLY A 64 -6.03 20.38 -13.04
N MET A 65 -5.50 19.26 -12.57
CA MET A 65 -4.77 18.31 -13.41
C MET A 65 -5.74 17.51 -14.28
N ARG A 66 -5.43 17.40 -15.55
CA ARG A 66 -6.19 16.55 -16.46
C ARG A 66 -5.80 15.10 -16.28
N ILE A 67 -6.75 14.25 -15.98
CA ILE A 67 -6.52 12.82 -15.86
C ILE A 67 -6.99 12.16 -17.17
N GLY A 68 -6.06 11.59 -17.89
CA GLY A 68 -6.36 10.90 -19.13
C GLY A 68 -6.76 9.46 -18.88
N ARG A 69 -5.81 8.58 -18.73
CA ARG A 69 -6.05 7.15 -18.58
C ARG A 69 -5.72 6.70 -17.16
N ILE A 70 -6.58 5.87 -16.59
CA ILE A 70 -6.36 5.24 -15.29
C ILE A 70 -6.25 3.74 -15.52
N GLU A 71 -5.10 3.17 -15.17
CA GLU A 71 -4.83 1.74 -15.29
C GLU A 71 -4.54 1.14 -13.93
N ASP A 72 -5.00 -0.08 -13.74
CA ASP A 72 -4.61 -0.89 -12.60
C ASP A 72 -3.44 -1.80 -13.02
N VAL A 73 -2.26 -1.54 -12.46
CA VAL A 73 -1.03 -2.26 -12.77
C VAL A 73 -0.58 -3.14 -11.61
N THR A 74 -1.49 -3.53 -10.75
CA THR A 74 -1.19 -4.43 -9.64
C THR A 74 -0.64 -5.75 -10.16
N PRO A 75 0.54 -6.19 -9.69
CA PRO A 75 1.13 -7.45 -10.14
C PRO A 75 0.29 -8.62 -9.65
N VAL A 76 -0.16 -9.45 -10.58
CA VAL A 76 -0.93 -10.65 -10.30
C VAL A 76 -0.03 -11.86 -10.54
N PRO A 77 0.08 -12.80 -9.59
CA PRO A 77 0.88 -14.00 -9.80
C PRO A 77 0.23 -14.88 -10.86
N THR A 78 1.03 -15.28 -11.84
CA THR A 78 0.56 -16.18 -12.91
C THR A 78 0.57 -17.63 -12.47
N ASP A 79 1.29 -17.92 -11.41
CA ASP A 79 1.40 -19.26 -10.82
C ASP A 79 1.48 -19.13 -9.31
N SER A 80 1.37 -20.26 -8.62
CA SER A 80 1.37 -20.33 -7.17
C SER A 80 2.69 -19.84 -6.57
N THR A 81 2.75 -18.54 -6.29
CA THR A 81 3.84 -17.97 -5.51
C THR A 81 3.63 -18.31 -4.04
N ARG A 82 4.71 -18.65 -3.35
CA ARG A 82 4.63 -18.96 -1.94
C ARG A 82 4.17 -17.76 -1.13
N ARG A 83 3.11 -17.97 -0.35
CA ARG A 83 2.58 -16.94 0.53
C ARG A 83 3.49 -16.77 1.74
N LYS A 84 3.75 -15.50 2.11
CA LYS A 84 4.47 -15.21 3.34
C LYS A 84 3.68 -15.73 4.54
N VAL A 85 4.36 -16.42 5.45
CA VAL A 85 3.75 -16.89 6.70
C VAL A 85 3.34 -15.67 7.52
N CYS A 86 2.08 -15.66 7.96
CA CYS A 86 1.54 -14.56 8.73
C CYS A 86 2.28 -14.41 10.06
N ASN A 87 2.63 -13.20 10.42
CA ASN A 87 3.31 -12.92 11.69
C ASN A 87 2.50 -13.39 12.90
N LEU A 88 1.18 -13.35 12.81
CA LEU A 88 0.30 -13.86 13.85
C LEU A 88 0.51 -15.36 14.08
N PHE A 89 0.68 -16.11 12.99
CA PHE A 89 0.94 -17.54 13.07
C PHE A 89 2.29 -17.83 13.70
N ALA A 90 3.31 -17.05 13.31
CA ALA A 90 4.62 -17.15 13.91
C ALA A 90 4.60 -16.80 15.41
N TYR A 91 3.80 -15.81 15.77
CA TYR A 91 3.63 -15.40 17.15
C TYR A 91 2.94 -16.47 17.99
N LEU A 92 1.87 -17.04 17.48
CA LEU A 92 1.16 -18.17 18.10
C LEU A 92 2.08 -19.39 18.25
N PHE A 93 2.87 -19.66 17.22
CA PHE A 93 3.82 -20.77 17.25
C PHE A 93 4.90 -20.53 18.29
N HIS A 94 5.37 -19.31 18.40
CA HIS A 94 6.35 -18.93 19.42
C HIS A 94 5.79 -19.07 20.83
N LEU A 95 4.56 -18.63 21.04
CA LEU A 95 3.84 -18.80 22.30
C LEU A 95 3.65 -20.28 22.64
N LEU A 96 3.30 -21.07 21.66
CA LEU A 96 3.14 -22.51 21.85
C LEU A 96 4.45 -23.18 22.23
N ILE A 97 5.55 -22.76 21.65
CA ILE A 97 6.89 -23.25 22.00
C ILE A 97 7.23 -22.89 23.45
N ILE A 98 6.93 -21.69 23.86
CA ILE A 98 7.15 -21.25 25.23
C ILE A 98 6.27 -22.05 26.21
N ALA A 99 5.02 -22.31 25.85
CA ALA A 99 4.10 -23.10 26.67
C ALA A 99 4.57 -24.55 26.83
N PHE A 100 5.24 -25.09 25.82
CA PHE A 100 5.81 -26.43 25.87
C PHE A 100 7.31 -26.42 26.15
N GLN A 101 7.77 -25.45 26.88
CA GLN A 101 9.18 -25.32 27.22
C GLN A 101 9.70 -26.57 27.93
N GLY A 102 10.77 -27.14 27.43
CA GLY A 102 11.29 -28.42 27.88
C GLY A 102 10.68 -29.63 27.19
N GLY A 103 9.59 -29.43 26.44
CA GLY A 103 9.03 -30.46 25.62
C GLY A 103 9.84 -30.69 24.34
N ARG A 104 9.57 -31.79 23.70
CA ARG A 104 10.17 -32.09 22.41
C ARG A 104 9.75 -31.05 21.38
N ARG A 105 10.71 -30.51 20.67
CA ARG A 105 10.42 -29.60 19.57
C ARG A 105 9.61 -30.29 18.50
N GLY A 106 8.52 -29.68 18.12
CA GLY A 106 7.76 -30.12 16.99
C GLY A 106 8.54 -29.98 15.68
N ARG A 107 7.94 -30.50 14.66
CA ARG A 107 8.49 -30.46 13.31
C ARG A 107 8.61 -29.02 12.83
N ARG A 108 9.75 -28.66 12.32
CA ARG A 108 9.91 -27.36 11.67
C ARG A 108 9.21 -27.34 10.33
N LEU A 109 8.40 -26.35 10.15
CA LEU A 109 7.72 -26.11 8.90
C LEU A 109 8.29 -24.89 8.20
#